data_fcca1ed0d0eb2de78c6ea47adacdffbb
#
_entry.id   fcca1ed0d0eb2de78c6ea47adacdffbb
#
_cell.length_a   1.000
_cell.length_b   1.000
_cell.length_c   1.000
_cell.angle_alpha   90.00
_cell.angle_beta   90.00
_cell.angle_gamma   90.00
#
_symmetry.space_group_name_H-M   'P 1'
#
loop_
_entity.id
_entity.type
_entity.pdbx_description
1 polymer ?
#
loop_
_entity_poly.entity_id
_entity_poly.type
_entity_poly.pdbx_seq_one_letter_code
_entity_poly.pdbx_strand_id
1 'polypeptide(L)'
;RPSRVEPPRRSGGWVGKLALVLAVVALAVACLALYRTLPPGEDDPQEPGERVESPTISYRDRELPVLEGVAVNSYVSDGFSVNDRGWLTYEQDGKQAAIGIDVSAYQGEIDWQQVADSGVEFAMIRLGYRGYSQGVIMPDKNFEQNLRGALDAGLEVGVYFFSQAVSVCEAEEEAQYVLDAIQGYDVPY
;
A
#
# COMPACT_ATOMS: atom_id res chain seq x y z
N ARG A 1 -40.61 53.27 -45.18
CA ARG A 1 -39.52 52.25 -45.02
C ARG A 1 -38.38 52.95 -44.33
N PRO A 2 -37.90 52.47 -43.15
CA PRO A 2 -36.75 53.08 -42.51
C PRO A 2 -35.44 52.51 -43.13
N SER A 3 -34.53 53.44 -43.40
CA SER A 3 -33.19 53.16 -43.93
C SER A 3 -32.31 52.48 -42.92
N ARG A 4 -31.72 51.39 -43.35
CA ARG A 4 -30.79 50.54 -42.58
C ARG A 4 -29.42 51.23 -42.53
N VAL A 5 -28.97 51.65 -41.36
CA VAL A 5 -27.66 52.24 -41.16
C VAL A 5 -26.69 51.04 -40.96
N GLU A 6 -25.72 50.87 -41.83
CA GLU A 6 -24.64 49.90 -41.70
C GLU A 6 -23.65 50.36 -40.62
N PRO A 7 -23.17 49.43 -39.75
CA PRO A 7 -22.14 49.77 -38.77
C PRO A 7 -20.76 49.96 -39.45
N PRO A 8 -19.89 50.78 -38.89
CA PRO A 8 -18.60 51.11 -39.49
C PRO A 8 -17.69 49.81 -39.43
N ARG A 9 -17.09 49.50 -40.57
CA ARG A 9 -16.05 48.49 -40.70
C ARG A 9 -14.83 48.89 -39.86
N ARG A 10 -14.56 48.12 -38.78
CA ARG A 10 -13.31 48.22 -38.03
C ARG A 10 -12.16 47.71 -38.92
N SER A 11 -11.33 48.62 -39.40
CA SER A 11 -10.03 48.30 -39.98
C SER A 11 -9.02 47.96 -38.83
N GLY A 12 -9.19 46.81 -38.22
CA GLY A 12 -8.28 46.27 -37.22
C GLY A 12 -7.23 45.42 -37.90
N GLY A 13 -6.37 46.04 -38.67
CA GLY A 13 -5.57 45.12 -39.41
C GLY A 13 -4.13 45.06 -38.92
N TRP A 14 -3.29 45.85 -39.41
CA TRP A 14 -1.85 45.61 -39.41
C TRP A 14 -1.13 46.05 -38.13
N VAL A 15 -1.56 47.11 -37.51
CA VAL A 15 -0.96 47.68 -36.29
C VAL A 15 -1.11 46.69 -35.08
N GLY A 16 -2.29 46.06 -34.95
CA GLY A 16 -2.50 45.07 -33.91
C GLY A 16 -1.63 43.79 -34.06
N LYS A 17 -1.41 43.35 -35.28
CA LYS A 17 -0.54 42.21 -35.58
C LYS A 17 0.93 42.54 -35.32
N LEU A 18 1.36 43.76 -35.67
CA LEU A 18 2.71 44.22 -35.40
C LEU A 18 2.98 44.34 -33.89
N ALA A 19 2.04 44.88 -33.14
CA ALA A 19 2.13 44.98 -31.67
C ALA A 19 2.22 43.62 -31.01
N LEU A 20 1.46 42.64 -31.48
CA LEU A 20 1.53 41.28 -30.98
C LEU A 20 2.89 40.61 -31.25
N VAL A 21 3.42 40.76 -32.45
CA VAL A 21 4.76 40.21 -32.81
C VAL A 21 5.85 40.87 -31.96
N LEU A 22 5.79 42.18 -31.76
CA LEU A 22 6.78 42.86 -30.90
C LEU A 22 6.69 42.42 -29.44
N ALA A 23 5.48 42.19 -28.93
CA ALA A 23 5.29 41.67 -27.57
C ALA A 23 5.86 40.24 -27.39
N VAL A 24 5.66 39.36 -28.37
CA VAL A 24 6.23 37.99 -28.36
C VAL A 24 7.76 38.02 -28.44
N VAL A 25 8.32 38.89 -29.30
CA VAL A 25 9.78 39.02 -29.39
C VAL A 25 10.37 39.59 -28.11
N ALA A 26 9.73 40.61 -27.49
CA ALA A 26 10.16 41.17 -26.22
C ALA A 26 10.14 40.09 -25.07
N LEU A 27 9.08 39.26 -25.04
CA LEU A 27 8.96 38.19 -24.09
C LEU A 27 10.05 37.13 -24.30
N ALA A 28 10.34 36.74 -25.54
CA ALA A 28 11.40 35.80 -25.87
C ALA A 28 12.78 36.34 -25.48
N VAL A 29 13.06 37.62 -25.71
CA VAL A 29 14.33 38.26 -25.30
C VAL A 29 14.43 38.34 -23.77
N ALA A 30 13.34 38.66 -23.07
CA ALA A 30 13.32 38.64 -21.60
C ALA A 30 13.56 37.23 -21.03
N CYS A 31 12.92 36.18 -21.58
CA CYS A 31 13.15 34.80 -21.18
C CYS A 31 14.61 34.39 -21.44
N LEU A 32 15.19 34.77 -22.56
CA LEU A 32 16.59 34.48 -22.90
C LEU A 32 17.56 35.22 -21.97
N ALA A 33 17.25 36.46 -21.59
CA ALA A 33 18.03 37.22 -20.61
C ALA A 33 17.95 36.59 -19.21
N LEU A 34 16.75 36.16 -18.79
CA LEU A 34 16.55 35.46 -17.53
C LEU A 34 17.30 34.13 -17.51
N TYR A 35 17.25 33.36 -18.61
CA TYR A 35 17.97 32.10 -18.74
C TYR A 35 19.49 32.27 -18.62
N ARG A 36 20.03 33.40 -19.13
CA ARG A 36 21.47 33.73 -19.03
C ARG A 36 21.88 34.25 -17.66
N THR A 37 20.96 34.71 -16.84
CA THR A 37 21.23 35.18 -15.46
C THR A 37 20.99 34.11 -14.39
N LEU A 38 20.37 32.99 -14.78
CA LEU A 38 20.35 31.83 -13.90
C LEU A 38 21.79 31.35 -13.73
N PRO A 39 22.28 31.15 -12.50
CA PRO A 39 23.57 30.48 -12.32
C PRO A 39 23.48 29.13 -13.05
N PRO A 40 24.55 28.71 -13.74
CA PRO A 40 24.61 27.36 -14.24
C PRO A 40 24.27 26.45 -13.06
N GLY A 41 23.25 25.57 -13.25
CA GLY A 41 22.99 24.55 -12.25
C GLY A 41 24.35 23.96 -11.90
N GLU A 42 24.67 23.91 -10.63
CA GLU A 42 25.79 23.14 -10.16
C GLU A 42 25.53 21.68 -10.53
N ASP A 43 25.78 21.34 -11.79
CA ASP A 43 26.24 20.02 -12.16
C ASP A 43 27.64 19.92 -11.57
N ASP A 44 27.67 19.71 -10.26
CA ASP A 44 28.86 19.22 -9.59
C ASP A 44 29.22 17.92 -10.33
N PRO A 45 30.36 17.86 -11.05
CA PRO A 45 30.83 16.60 -11.54
C PRO A 45 31.20 15.83 -10.29
N GLN A 46 30.21 15.07 -9.76
CA GLN A 46 30.52 14.03 -8.79
C GLN A 46 31.64 13.22 -9.43
N GLU A 47 32.85 13.43 -8.91
CA GLU A 47 33.92 12.45 -9.13
C GLU A 47 33.26 11.07 -9.00
N PRO A 48 33.63 10.09 -9.83
CA PRO A 48 33.15 8.74 -9.66
C PRO A 48 33.67 8.26 -8.31
N GLY A 49 32.99 8.72 -7.25
CA GLY A 49 33.13 8.18 -5.91
C GLY A 49 32.88 6.70 -6.06
N GLU A 50 33.79 5.94 -5.50
CA GLU A 50 33.73 4.49 -5.39
C GLU A 50 32.26 4.11 -5.16
N ARG A 51 31.64 3.51 -6.17
CA ARG A 51 30.23 3.11 -6.15
C ARG A 51 30.14 2.05 -5.07
N VAL A 52 29.81 2.46 -3.84
CA VAL A 52 29.49 1.53 -2.77
C VAL A 52 28.30 0.73 -3.32
N GLU A 53 28.55 -0.49 -3.76
CA GLU A 53 27.51 -1.38 -4.22
C GLU A 53 26.59 -1.60 -3.03
N SER A 54 25.42 -0.97 -3.09
CA SER A 54 24.37 -1.22 -2.10
C SER A 54 24.02 -2.71 -2.14
N PRO A 55 23.93 -3.38 -0.99
CA PRO A 55 23.56 -4.78 -0.99
C PRO A 55 22.24 -4.96 -1.73
N THR A 56 22.15 -6.03 -2.50
CA THR A 56 20.93 -6.38 -3.25
C THR A 56 20.29 -7.63 -2.72
N ILE A 57 19.00 -7.81 -2.98
CA ILE A 57 18.23 -9.03 -2.75
C ILE A 57 17.68 -9.52 -4.07
N SER A 58 17.79 -10.81 -4.32
CA SER A 58 17.17 -11.44 -5.48
C SER A 58 15.69 -11.68 -5.22
N TYR A 59 14.84 -11.16 -6.11
CA TYR A 59 13.41 -11.41 -6.11
C TYR A 59 12.92 -11.78 -7.51
N ARG A 60 12.54 -13.03 -7.71
CA ARG A 60 12.27 -13.62 -9.02
C ARG A 60 13.50 -13.44 -9.95
N ASP A 61 13.33 -12.77 -11.08
CA ASP A 61 14.40 -12.54 -12.07
C ASP A 61 15.04 -11.13 -11.92
N ARG A 62 14.92 -10.50 -10.75
CA ARG A 62 15.40 -9.13 -10.50
C ARG A 62 16.27 -9.06 -9.26
N GLU A 63 17.37 -8.31 -9.38
CA GLU A 63 18.12 -7.81 -8.24
C GLU A 63 17.53 -6.46 -7.80
N LEU A 64 17.12 -6.37 -6.55
CA LEU A 64 16.54 -5.16 -5.97
C LEU A 64 17.52 -4.59 -4.92
N PRO A 65 17.76 -3.27 -4.93
CA PRO A 65 18.61 -2.66 -3.92
C PRO A 65 17.95 -2.76 -2.53
N VAL A 66 18.76 -3.05 -1.52
CA VAL A 66 18.35 -2.93 -0.13
C VAL A 66 18.27 -1.46 0.21
N LEU A 67 17.10 -1.01 0.69
CA LEU A 67 16.90 0.38 1.07
C LEU A 67 17.55 0.65 2.43
N GLU A 68 18.20 1.80 2.55
CA GLU A 68 18.79 2.24 3.81
C GLU A 68 17.72 2.37 4.91
N GLY A 69 18.02 1.87 6.10
CA GLY A 69 17.08 1.89 7.23
C GLY A 69 15.97 0.85 7.20
N VAL A 70 15.88 0.04 6.13
CA VAL A 70 14.93 -1.09 6.07
C VAL A 70 15.63 -2.38 6.47
N ALA A 71 15.10 -3.03 7.50
CA ALA A 71 15.64 -4.31 7.96
C ALA A 71 15.47 -5.39 6.88
N VAL A 72 16.55 -6.10 6.59
CA VAL A 72 16.53 -7.25 5.68
C VAL A 72 16.02 -8.48 6.43
N ASN A 73 15.27 -9.34 5.74
CA ASN A 73 14.88 -10.64 6.26
C ASN A 73 16.12 -11.45 6.67
N SER A 74 16.11 -11.92 7.89
CA SER A 74 17.22 -12.70 8.47
C SER A 74 17.03 -14.22 8.35
N TYR A 75 15.96 -14.69 7.74
CA TYR A 75 15.75 -16.11 7.48
C TYR A 75 16.66 -16.59 6.34
N VAL A 76 17.23 -17.77 6.50
CA VAL A 76 18.11 -18.40 5.50
C VAL A 76 17.47 -19.65 4.94
N SER A 77 17.78 -19.97 3.70
CA SER A 77 17.16 -21.08 2.97
C SER A 77 17.34 -22.44 3.68
N ASP A 78 18.47 -22.64 4.31
CA ASP A 78 18.82 -23.91 4.99
C ASP A 78 18.00 -24.12 6.28
N GLY A 79 17.38 -23.08 6.82
CA GLY A 79 16.49 -23.19 7.97
C GLY A 79 15.09 -23.72 7.62
N PHE A 80 14.70 -23.73 6.34
CA PHE A 80 13.40 -24.22 5.93
C PHE A 80 13.42 -25.72 5.66
N SER A 81 12.40 -26.41 6.15
CA SER A 81 12.17 -27.84 5.90
C SER A 81 10.67 -28.12 5.76
N VAL A 82 10.35 -29.29 5.23
CA VAL A 82 8.96 -29.79 5.19
C VAL A 82 8.84 -30.91 6.20
N ASN A 83 7.92 -30.77 7.13
CA ASN A 83 7.70 -31.78 8.17
C ASN A 83 6.89 -33.00 7.64
N ASP A 84 6.74 -34.04 8.46
CA ASP A 84 6.03 -35.28 8.11
C ASP A 84 4.56 -35.07 7.73
N ARG A 85 3.98 -33.91 8.07
CA ARG A 85 2.60 -33.49 7.71
C ARG A 85 2.55 -32.73 6.39
N GLY A 86 3.69 -32.50 5.74
CA GLY A 86 3.81 -31.74 4.51
C GLY A 86 3.79 -30.22 4.69
N TRP A 87 3.98 -29.71 5.89
CA TRP A 87 4.01 -28.28 6.18
C TRP A 87 5.42 -27.73 6.11
N LEU A 88 5.56 -26.54 5.52
CA LEU A 88 6.80 -25.81 5.54
C LEU A 88 7.05 -25.29 6.95
N THR A 89 8.19 -25.61 7.52
CA THR A 89 8.64 -25.15 8.83
C THR A 89 9.98 -24.45 8.72
N TYR A 90 10.35 -23.71 9.75
CA TYR A 90 11.65 -23.05 9.85
C TYR A 90 12.23 -23.30 11.24
N GLU A 91 13.48 -23.71 11.28
CA GLU A 91 14.24 -23.84 12.53
C GLU A 91 15.71 -23.51 12.25
N GLN A 92 16.17 -22.37 12.75
CA GLN A 92 17.56 -21.92 12.62
C GLN A 92 17.88 -20.86 13.67
N ASP A 93 19.06 -20.94 14.28
CA ASP A 93 19.60 -19.95 15.22
C ASP A 93 18.64 -19.62 16.38
N GLY A 94 17.93 -20.63 16.89
CA GLY A 94 16.97 -20.49 17.97
C GLY A 94 15.63 -19.82 17.54
N LYS A 95 15.40 -19.61 16.25
CA LYS A 95 14.12 -19.20 15.69
C LYS A 95 13.38 -20.42 15.19
N GLN A 96 12.12 -20.51 15.53
CA GLN A 96 11.21 -21.56 15.07
C GLN A 96 9.94 -20.94 14.52
N ALA A 97 9.42 -21.51 13.41
CA ALA A 97 8.15 -21.09 12.87
C ALA A 97 6.98 -21.69 13.64
N ALA A 98 6.00 -20.88 13.97
CA ALA A 98 4.68 -21.34 14.40
C ALA A 98 3.80 -21.61 13.16
N ILE A 99 2.97 -22.63 13.24
CA ILE A 99 2.04 -23.01 12.18
C ILE A 99 0.67 -22.39 12.46
N GLY A 100 0.19 -21.56 11.54
CA GLY A 100 -1.10 -20.91 11.66
C GLY A 100 -1.98 -21.06 10.44
N ILE A 101 -3.25 -20.76 10.62
CA ILE A 101 -4.24 -20.68 9.53
C ILE A 101 -4.93 -19.34 9.56
N ASP A 102 -5.43 -18.88 8.40
CA ASP A 102 -6.38 -17.78 8.32
C ASP A 102 -7.77 -18.27 7.90
N VAL A 103 -8.80 -17.76 8.55
CA VAL A 103 -10.17 -18.21 8.34
C VAL A 103 -11.17 -17.06 8.31
N SER A 104 -12.28 -17.33 7.66
CA SER A 104 -13.43 -16.44 7.59
C SER A 104 -14.72 -17.26 7.47
N ALA A 105 -15.85 -16.61 7.24
CA ALA A 105 -17.10 -17.28 6.94
C ALA A 105 -17.06 -18.22 5.71
N TYR A 106 -16.04 -18.08 4.86
CA TYR A 106 -15.89 -18.93 3.66
C TYR A 106 -15.52 -20.37 3.99
N GLN A 107 -14.88 -20.62 5.13
CA GLN A 107 -14.54 -21.97 5.58
C GLN A 107 -15.73 -22.73 6.19
N GLY A 108 -16.86 -22.03 6.42
CA GLY A 108 -18.06 -22.64 7.01
C GLY A 108 -17.90 -22.95 8.50
N GLU A 109 -18.41 -24.11 8.91
CA GLU A 109 -18.24 -24.62 10.27
C GLU A 109 -16.91 -25.35 10.39
N ILE A 110 -16.15 -25.05 11.43
CA ILE A 110 -14.80 -25.57 11.67
C ILE A 110 -14.81 -26.40 12.95
N ASP A 111 -14.26 -27.61 12.88
CA ASP A 111 -13.93 -28.40 14.05
C ASP A 111 -12.57 -27.94 14.60
N TRP A 112 -12.62 -27.01 15.53
CA TRP A 112 -11.43 -26.38 16.09
C TRP A 112 -10.54 -27.33 16.89
N GLN A 113 -11.14 -28.39 17.49
CA GLN A 113 -10.35 -29.41 18.16
C GLN A 113 -9.50 -30.21 17.15
N GLN A 114 -10.06 -30.58 16.00
CA GLN A 114 -9.27 -31.22 14.94
C GLN A 114 -8.19 -30.30 14.38
N VAL A 115 -8.47 -28.98 14.27
CA VAL A 115 -7.46 -28.01 13.85
C VAL A 115 -6.29 -27.98 14.82
N ALA A 116 -6.54 -27.88 16.12
CA ALA A 116 -5.51 -27.92 17.14
C ALA A 116 -4.73 -29.26 17.16
N ASP A 117 -5.43 -30.40 17.09
CA ASP A 117 -4.83 -31.73 17.03
C ASP A 117 -3.97 -31.92 15.76
N SER A 118 -4.22 -31.18 14.71
CA SER A 118 -3.38 -31.18 13.51
C SER A 118 -2.04 -30.50 13.70
N GLY A 119 -1.81 -29.80 14.83
CA GLY A 119 -0.59 -29.07 15.16
C GLY A 119 -0.56 -27.63 14.66
N VAL A 120 -1.72 -27.06 14.37
CA VAL A 120 -1.90 -25.61 14.22
C VAL A 120 -1.76 -24.98 15.61
N GLU A 121 -1.02 -23.88 15.70
CA GLU A 121 -0.71 -23.19 16.93
C GLU A 121 -1.50 -21.90 17.07
N PHE A 122 -1.81 -21.23 15.94
CA PHE A 122 -2.60 -20.00 15.94
C PHE A 122 -3.59 -19.89 14.77
N ALA A 123 -4.58 -19.05 14.93
CA ALA A 123 -5.55 -18.73 13.88
C ALA A 123 -5.73 -17.22 13.71
N MET A 124 -5.62 -16.75 12.47
CA MET A 124 -6.01 -15.38 12.09
C MET A 124 -7.46 -15.40 11.62
N ILE A 125 -8.37 -14.72 12.34
CA ILE A 125 -9.80 -14.80 12.11
C ILE A 125 -10.32 -13.50 11.51
N ARG A 126 -11.01 -13.58 10.37
CA ARG A 126 -11.63 -12.39 9.79
C ARG A 126 -12.75 -11.88 10.68
N LEU A 127 -12.58 -10.67 11.17
CA LEU A 127 -13.58 -9.98 11.98
C LEU A 127 -14.69 -9.37 11.12
N GLY A 128 -14.33 -8.81 9.97
CA GLY A 128 -15.23 -8.17 9.07
C GLY A 128 -14.54 -7.67 7.81
N TYR A 129 -15.27 -6.92 7.03
CA TYR A 129 -14.76 -6.31 5.80
C TYR A 129 -15.58 -5.07 5.44
N ARG A 130 -14.99 -4.15 4.67
CA ARG A 130 -15.75 -3.07 4.03
C ARG A 130 -16.25 -3.56 2.68
N GLY A 131 -17.57 -3.44 2.44
CA GLY A 131 -18.20 -3.86 1.19
C GLY A 131 -17.75 -3.01 0.00
N TYR A 132 -17.28 -3.66 -1.07
CA TYR A 132 -16.72 -3.00 -2.25
C TYR A 132 -17.69 -1.99 -2.91
N SER A 133 -18.96 -2.36 -3.05
CA SER A 133 -19.91 -1.53 -3.80
C SER A 133 -20.65 -0.48 -2.96
N GLN A 134 -20.76 -0.70 -1.65
CA GLN A 134 -21.55 0.14 -0.75
C GLN A 134 -20.70 0.94 0.24
N GLY A 135 -19.41 0.58 0.38
CA GLY A 135 -18.49 1.25 1.29
C GLY A 135 -18.82 1.09 2.77
N VAL A 136 -19.73 0.17 3.12
CA VAL A 136 -20.16 -0.06 4.51
C VAL A 136 -19.41 -1.21 5.16
N ILE A 137 -19.20 -1.11 6.47
CA ILE A 137 -18.60 -2.18 7.27
C ILE A 137 -19.61 -3.33 7.41
N MET A 138 -19.14 -4.53 7.10
CA MET A 138 -19.89 -5.77 7.20
C MET A 138 -19.18 -6.72 8.15
N PRO A 139 -19.84 -7.20 9.22
CA PRO A 139 -19.26 -8.22 10.09
C PRO A 139 -19.08 -9.54 9.33
N ASP A 140 -18.04 -10.30 9.67
CA ASP A 140 -17.98 -11.70 9.26
C ASP A 140 -18.98 -12.49 10.09
N LYS A 141 -19.89 -13.20 9.43
CA LYS A 141 -20.99 -13.89 10.10
C LYS A 141 -20.55 -15.02 11.04
N ASN A 142 -19.34 -15.56 10.84
CA ASN A 142 -18.80 -16.65 11.65
C ASN A 142 -17.71 -16.15 12.64
N PHE A 143 -17.46 -14.84 12.71
CA PHE A 143 -16.39 -14.28 13.51
C PHE A 143 -16.43 -14.78 14.96
N GLU A 144 -17.54 -14.55 15.65
CA GLU A 144 -17.66 -14.86 17.08
C GLU A 144 -17.57 -16.38 17.33
N GLN A 145 -18.17 -17.18 16.46
CA GLN A 145 -18.10 -18.64 16.54
C GLN A 145 -16.66 -19.13 16.35
N ASN A 146 -15.95 -18.61 15.36
CA ASN A 146 -14.57 -18.98 15.08
C ASN A 146 -13.64 -18.54 16.20
N LEU A 147 -13.80 -17.31 16.68
CA LEU A 147 -12.99 -16.76 17.78
C LEU A 147 -13.10 -17.62 19.03
N ARG A 148 -14.33 -17.90 19.48
CA ARG A 148 -14.58 -18.74 20.67
C ARG A 148 -14.06 -20.18 20.46
N GLY A 149 -14.37 -20.77 19.30
CA GLY A 149 -13.95 -22.14 19.01
C GLY A 149 -12.42 -22.30 19.00
N ALA A 150 -11.68 -21.35 18.42
CA ALA A 150 -10.23 -21.38 18.42
C ALA A 150 -9.64 -21.21 19.83
N LEU A 151 -10.15 -20.25 20.61
CA LEU A 151 -9.73 -20.03 21.99
C LEU A 151 -10.05 -21.25 22.88
N ASP A 152 -11.23 -21.84 22.76
CA ASP A 152 -11.64 -23.02 23.53
C ASP A 152 -10.79 -24.26 23.18
N ALA A 153 -10.29 -24.34 21.94
CA ALA A 153 -9.35 -25.37 21.50
C ALA A 153 -7.89 -25.09 21.90
N GLY A 154 -7.61 -23.96 22.57
CA GLY A 154 -6.30 -23.59 23.09
C GLY A 154 -5.35 -23.00 22.03
N LEU A 155 -5.87 -22.54 20.89
CA LEU A 155 -5.09 -21.84 19.89
C LEU A 155 -4.85 -20.37 20.29
N GLU A 156 -3.68 -19.83 19.93
CA GLU A 156 -3.50 -18.39 19.92
C GLU A 156 -4.33 -17.76 18.80
N VAL A 157 -4.91 -16.59 19.06
CA VAL A 157 -5.82 -15.98 18.08
C VAL A 157 -5.36 -14.59 17.73
N GLY A 158 -5.34 -14.31 16.43
CA GLY A 158 -5.28 -12.97 15.87
C GLY A 158 -6.55 -12.66 15.09
N VAL A 159 -6.75 -11.39 14.78
CA VAL A 159 -7.86 -10.96 13.94
C VAL A 159 -7.39 -10.16 12.74
N TYR A 160 -8.15 -10.22 11.67
CA TYR A 160 -7.94 -9.33 10.54
C TYR A 160 -9.24 -8.74 10.03
N PHE A 161 -9.13 -7.58 9.43
CA PHE A 161 -10.22 -6.90 8.74
C PHE A 161 -9.87 -6.73 7.27
N PHE A 162 -10.78 -7.05 6.37
CA PHE A 162 -10.56 -6.85 4.94
C PHE A 162 -10.93 -5.40 4.58
N SER A 163 -9.94 -4.52 4.68
CA SER A 163 -10.10 -3.09 4.43
C SER A 163 -10.29 -2.78 2.96
N GLN A 164 -11.20 -1.83 2.69
CA GLN A 164 -11.35 -1.14 1.41
C GLN A 164 -11.51 0.37 1.62
N ALA A 165 -10.95 0.89 2.70
CA ALA A 165 -10.95 2.31 2.99
C ALA A 165 -10.21 3.09 1.89
N VAL A 166 -10.83 4.16 1.39
CA VAL A 166 -10.27 5.09 0.41
C VAL A 166 -10.01 6.47 1.00
N SER A 167 -10.28 6.63 2.29
CA SER A 167 -10.03 7.86 3.04
C SER A 167 -9.53 7.55 4.45
N VAL A 168 -8.91 8.53 5.10
CA VAL A 168 -8.45 8.41 6.49
C VAL A 168 -9.64 8.15 7.43
N CYS A 169 -10.76 8.83 7.22
CA CYS A 169 -11.97 8.66 8.04
C CYS A 169 -12.50 7.21 7.97
N GLU A 170 -12.54 6.62 6.78
CA GLU A 170 -12.95 5.22 6.62
C GLU A 170 -11.97 4.24 7.29
N ALA A 171 -10.66 4.52 7.20
CA ALA A 171 -9.67 3.69 7.88
C ALA A 171 -9.78 3.79 9.41
N GLU A 172 -10.07 4.97 9.95
CA GLU A 172 -10.34 5.17 11.37
C GLU A 172 -11.62 4.44 11.82
N GLU A 173 -12.69 4.47 11.02
CA GLU A 173 -13.91 3.71 11.29
C GLU A 173 -13.64 2.19 11.35
N GLU A 174 -12.85 1.67 10.39
CA GLU A 174 -12.48 0.26 10.35
C GLU A 174 -11.65 -0.13 11.59
N ALA A 175 -10.66 0.69 11.94
CA ALA A 175 -9.84 0.47 13.13
C ALA A 175 -10.67 0.49 14.42
N GLN A 176 -11.57 1.46 14.56
CA GLN A 176 -12.45 1.53 15.73
C GLN A 176 -13.37 0.31 15.81
N TYR A 177 -13.93 -0.13 14.68
CA TYR A 177 -14.77 -1.33 14.62
C TYR A 177 -14.01 -2.58 15.08
N VAL A 178 -12.74 -2.74 14.67
CA VAL A 178 -11.90 -3.85 15.14
C VAL A 178 -11.68 -3.78 16.64
N LEU A 179 -11.29 -2.61 17.18
CA LEU A 179 -11.03 -2.42 18.60
C LEU A 179 -12.27 -2.70 19.46
N ASP A 180 -13.44 -2.28 19.01
CA ASP A 180 -14.69 -2.52 19.72
C ASP A 180 -15.07 -4.01 19.74
N ALA A 181 -14.84 -4.70 18.62
CA ALA A 181 -15.24 -6.11 18.47
C ALA A 181 -14.32 -7.09 19.22
N ILE A 182 -13.06 -6.74 19.45
CA ILE A 182 -12.11 -7.60 20.22
C ILE A 182 -12.12 -7.28 21.72
N GLN A 183 -12.90 -6.28 22.15
CA GLN A 183 -12.92 -5.89 23.55
C GLN A 183 -13.32 -7.06 24.48
N GLY A 184 -12.44 -7.40 25.41
CA GLY A 184 -12.67 -8.47 26.39
C GLY A 184 -12.20 -9.87 25.92
N TYR A 185 -11.60 -9.97 24.74
CA TYR A 185 -10.91 -11.17 24.27
C TYR A 185 -9.39 -11.03 24.38
N ASP A 186 -8.72 -12.14 24.62
CA ASP A 186 -7.26 -12.22 24.53
C ASP A 186 -6.86 -12.48 23.08
N VAL A 187 -6.39 -11.45 22.41
CA VAL A 187 -6.02 -11.47 21.00
C VAL A 187 -4.60 -10.92 20.86
N PRO A 188 -3.58 -11.78 20.99
CA PRO A 188 -2.17 -11.35 20.99
C PRO A 188 -1.62 -10.90 19.63
N TYR A 189 -2.32 -11.20 18.52
CA TYR A 189 -1.89 -10.86 17.15
C TYR A 189 -2.80 -9.85 16.45
#